data_825778345b373684aecf1d37953d2903
#
_entry.id   825778345b373684aecf1d37953d2903
#
_cell.length_a   1.000
_cell.length_b   1.000
_cell.length_c   1.000
_cell.angle_alpha   90.00
_cell.angle_beta   90.00
_cell.angle_gamma   90.00
#
_symmetry.space_group_name_H-M   'P 1'
#
loop_
_entity.id
_entity.type
_entity.pdbx_description
1 polymer ?
#
loop_
_entity_poly.entity_id
_entity_poly.type
_entity_poly.pdbx_seq_one_letter_code
_entity_poly.pdbx_strand_id
1 'polypeptide(L)'
;MWIPKDENPQTFPKKKIDTPMMMLSVFWGVNGIIAIDILQKPNTMNAQYLIDNVLTQIINSDEFEKSKQQKQKFAIHFDNSRVHKSHKVMNYLVENNVKVVPNPIYSPDIAPSDFYLFGTLKKRAEGREGDLENFVREQFEQFSHDDLKRVFQAWIDRCERVIESNGDYI
;
A
#
# COMPACT_ATOMS: atom_id res chain seq x y z
N MET A 1 -1.61 2.07 -31.75
CA MET A 1 -1.45 2.62 -33.10
C MET A 1 -1.07 1.46 -34.02
N TRP A 2 -1.85 1.19 -35.08
CA TRP A 2 -1.54 0.15 -36.07
C TRP A 2 -0.46 0.69 -37.00
N ILE A 3 0.62 -0.08 -37.18
CA ILE A 3 1.72 0.29 -38.10
C ILE A 3 1.50 -0.50 -39.38
N PRO A 4 1.62 0.13 -40.56
CA PRO A 4 1.56 -0.60 -41.85
C PRO A 4 2.59 -1.71 -41.89
N LYS A 5 2.28 -2.78 -42.62
CA LYS A 5 3.06 -4.04 -42.65
C LYS A 5 4.49 -3.88 -43.19
N ASP A 6 4.76 -2.77 -43.82
CA ASP A 6 6.05 -2.45 -44.47
C ASP A 6 6.89 -1.39 -43.74
N GLU A 7 6.44 -0.92 -42.56
CA GLU A 7 7.19 0.01 -41.73
C GLU A 7 7.77 -0.69 -40.50
N ASN A 8 9.06 -0.55 -40.31
CA ASN A 8 9.68 -1.00 -39.07
C ASN A 8 9.18 -0.16 -37.90
N PRO A 9 8.75 -0.78 -36.79
CA PRO A 9 8.34 -0.06 -35.61
C PRO A 9 9.49 0.85 -35.12
N GLN A 10 9.20 2.12 -34.91
CA GLN A 10 10.16 3.03 -34.32
C GLN A 10 10.56 2.48 -32.94
N THR A 11 11.78 2.00 -32.82
CA THR A 11 12.36 1.61 -31.54
C THR A 11 12.69 2.88 -30.76
N PHE A 12 11.79 3.27 -29.87
CA PHE A 12 12.13 4.26 -28.87
C PHE A 12 13.22 3.66 -27.97
N PRO A 13 14.34 4.36 -27.73
CA PRO A 13 15.36 3.87 -26.81
C PRO A 13 14.68 3.68 -25.46
N LYS A 14 14.63 2.44 -24.97
CA LYS A 14 14.23 2.17 -23.60
C LYS A 14 15.18 2.96 -22.73
N LYS A 15 14.68 3.98 -22.00
CA LYS A 15 15.47 4.63 -20.95
C LYS A 15 16.09 3.51 -20.12
N LYS A 16 17.41 3.42 -20.08
CA LYS A 16 18.11 2.58 -19.11
C LYS A 16 17.69 3.13 -17.76
N ILE A 17 16.88 2.36 -17.04
CA ILE A 17 16.49 2.68 -15.68
C ILE A 17 17.69 2.29 -14.82
N ASP A 18 18.69 3.15 -14.75
CA ASP A 18 19.78 3.09 -13.76
C ASP A 18 19.32 3.61 -12.39
N THR A 19 18.01 3.80 -12.21
CA THR A 19 17.46 4.16 -10.92
C THR A 19 17.42 2.90 -10.04
N PRO A 20 18.06 2.91 -8.87
CA PRO A 20 17.99 1.77 -7.96
C PRO A 20 16.52 1.45 -7.71
N MET A 21 16.13 0.18 -7.98
CA MET A 21 14.75 -0.25 -7.72
C MET A 21 14.56 -0.28 -6.22
N MET A 22 13.70 0.59 -5.72
CA MET A 22 13.26 0.68 -4.33
C MET A 22 11.86 0.10 -4.21
N MET A 23 11.59 -0.57 -3.07
CA MET A 23 10.26 -1.01 -2.71
C MET A 23 9.76 -0.14 -1.56
N LEU A 24 8.66 0.57 -1.78
CA LEU A 24 7.99 1.38 -0.79
C LEU A 24 6.89 0.56 -0.10
N SER A 25 6.94 0.49 1.22
CA SER A 25 5.85 -0.02 2.06
C SER A 25 5.26 1.12 2.86
N VAL A 26 3.95 1.36 2.73
CA VAL A 26 3.23 2.38 3.48
C VAL A 26 2.01 1.76 4.13
N PHE A 27 1.91 1.88 5.45
CA PHE A 27 0.70 1.60 6.21
C PHE A 27 0.10 2.91 6.69
N TRP A 28 -1.16 3.11 6.44
CA TRP A 28 -1.85 4.37 6.68
C TRP A 28 -3.30 4.15 7.09
N GLY A 29 -3.85 5.14 7.73
CA GLY A 29 -5.24 5.15 8.20
C GLY A 29 -5.88 6.52 8.02
N VAL A 30 -7.03 6.72 8.63
CA VAL A 30 -7.76 8.00 8.58
C VAL A 30 -6.98 9.17 9.19
N ASN A 31 -6.01 8.89 10.05
CA ASN A 31 -5.17 9.90 10.71
C ASN A 31 -3.82 10.14 10.01
N GLY A 32 -3.55 9.46 8.88
CA GLY A 32 -2.30 9.61 8.14
C GLY A 32 -1.45 8.34 8.10
N ILE A 33 -0.13 8.51 7.99
CA ILE A 33 0.84 7.40 7.97
C ILE A 33 0.96 6.78 9.36
N ILE A 34 0.92 5.46 9.41
CA ILE A 34 1.19 4.67 10.62
C ILE A 34 2.61 4.09 10.57
N ALA A 35 3.02 3.55 9.40
CA ALA A 35 4.35 3.04 9.18
C ALA A 35 4.79 3.28 7.73
N ILE A 36 6.08 3.54 7.53
CA ILE A 36 6.69 3.69 6.22
C ILE A 36 8.06 3.02 6.23
N ASP A 37 8.38 2.31 5.17
CA ASP A 37 9.67 1.67 4.97
C ASP A 37 10.06 1.70 3.48
N ILE A 38 11.35 1.91 3.22
CA ILE A 38 11.91 1.90 1.88
C ILE A 38 13.03 0.86 1.82
N LEU A 39 12.71 -0.26 1.22
CA LEU A 39 13.65 -1.33 0.99
C LEU A 39 14.43 -1.08 -0.30
N GLN A 40 15.74 -0.92 -0.17
CA GLN A 40 16.66 -0.74 -1.29
C GLN A 40 17.33 -2.07 -1.67
N LYS A 41 17.58 -2.28 -2.97
CA LYS A 41 18.43 -3.39 -3.42
C LYS A 41 19.86 -3.25 -2.82
N PRO A 42 20.55 -4.37 -2.52
CA PRO A 42 20.21 -5.76 -2.87
C PRO A 42 19.25 -6.46 -1.92
N ASN A 43 18.71 -5.79 -0.91
CA ASN A 43 17.83 -6.39 0.07
C ASN A 43 16.52 -6.90 -0.56
N THR A 44 15.93 -7.92 0.03
CA THR A 44 14.69 -8.53 -0.44
C THR A 44 13.67 -8.56 0.70
N MET A 45 12.42 -8.19 0.39
CA MET A 45 11.32 -8.29 1.33
C MET A 45 11.08 -9.75 1.69
N ASN A 46 11.24 -10.08 2.96
CA ASN A 46 10.93 -11.38 3.54
C ASN A 46 10.16 -11.20 4.86
N ALA A 47 9.66 -12.30 5.42
CA ALA A 47 8.82 -12.27 6.62
C ALA A 47 9.51 -11.62 7.82
N GLN A 48 10.81 -11.90 8.02
CA GLN A 48 11.55 -11.29 9.13
C GLN A 48 11.73 -9.80 8.93
N TYR A 49 12.15 -9.39 7.73
CA TYR A 49 12.29 -7.97 7.39
C TYR A 49 10.98 -7.19 7.61
N LEU A 50 9.86 -7.74 7.10
CA LEU A 50 8.54 -7.12 7.27
C LEU A 50 8.17 -6.95 8.76
N ILE A 51 8.45 -7.94 9.59
CA ILE A 51 8.18 -7.87 11.03
C ILE A 51 9.05 -6.79 11.67
N ASP A 52 10.38 -6.87 11.47
CA ASP A 52 11.34 -6.03 12.18
C ASP A 52 11.25 -4.55 11.77
N ASN A 53 11.03 -4.28 10.48
CA ASN A 53 11.12 -2.93 9.95
C ASN A 53 9.76 -2.26 9.71
N VAL A 54 8.67 -3.02 9.58
CA VAL A 54 7.37 -2.47 9.26
C VAL A 54 6.33 -2.74 10.34
N LEU A 55 6.08 -4.02 10.65
CA LEU A 55 5.04 -4.37 11.62
C LEU A 55 5.36 -3.88 13.03
N THR A 56 6.64 -3.88 13.39
CA THR A 56 7.08 -3.33 14.68
C THR A 56 6.80 -1.82 14.78
N GLN A 57 6.93 -1.05 13.69
CA GLN A 57 6.52 0.36 13.68
C GLN A 57 5.02 0.50 13.96
N ILE A 58 4.19 -0.37 13.35
CA ILE A 58 2.73 -0.34 13.55
C ILE A 58 2.37 -0.64 15.01
N ILE A 59 2.97 -1.68 15.59
CA ILE A 59 2.72 -2.09 16.99
C ILE A 59 3.15 -1.02 18.00
N ASN A 60 4.16 -0.22 17.66
CA ASN A 60 4.66 0.89 18.48
C ASN A 60 4.02 2.25 18.13
N SER A 61 3.05 2.28 17.22
CA SER A 61 2.41 3.53 16.81
C SER A 61 1.39 4.04 17.83
N ASP A 62 1.19 5.36 17.83
CA ASP A 62 0.16 6.01 18.66
C ASP A 62 -1.25 5.48 18.34
N GLU A 63 -1.53 5.18 17.08
CA GLU A 63 -2.81 4.61 16.64
C GLU A 63 -3.07 3.25 17.28
N PHE A 64 -2.04 2.40 17.34
CA PHE A 64 -2.14 1.09 17.96
C PHE A 64 -2.37 1.22 19.47
N GLU A 65 -1.62 2.08 20.15
CA GLU A 65 -1.81 2.33 21.60
C GLU A 65 -3.18 2.94 21.90
N LYS A 66 -3.66 3.90 21.10
CA LYS A 66 -5.03 4.43 21.23
C LYS A 66 -6.08 3.35 21.08
N SER A 67 -5.92 2.42 20.14
CA SER A 67 -6.86 1.32 19.95
C SER A 67 -6.95 0.40 21.16
N LYS A 68 -5.81 0.11 21.80
CA LYS A 68 -5.77 -0.66 23.06
C LYS A 68 -6.48 0.06 24.20
N GLN A 69 -6.20 1.35 24.39
CA GLN A 69 -6.82 2.16 25.43
C GLN A 69 -8.35 2.23 25.26
N GLN A 70 -8.81 2.33 24.01
CA GLN A 70 -10.24 2.37 23.67
C GLN A 70 -10.88 0.99 23.61
N LYS A 71 -10.14 -0.10 23.87
CA LYS A 71 -10.58 -1.50 23.73
C LYS A 71 -11.13 -1.81 22.34
N GLN A 72 -10.62 -1.15 21.33
CA GLN A 72 -10.96 -1.38 19.92
C GLN A 72 -10.01 -2.40 19.30
N LYS A 73 -10.53 -3.18 18.34
CA LYS A 73 -9.70 -4.12 17.59
C LYS A 73 -8.93 -3.37 16.52
N PHE A 74 -7.61 -3.40 16.61
CA PHE A 74 -6.76 -2.92 15.53
C PHE A 74 -6.79 -3.90 14.36
N ALA A 75 -6.96 -3.39 13.15
CA ALA A 75 -7.04 -4.23 11.97
C ALA A 75 -6.10 -3.73 10.87
N ILE A 76 -5.45 -4.65 10.17
CA ILE A 76 -4.60 -4.39 9.02
C ILE A 76 -5.22 -5.00 7.78
N HIS A 77 -5.22 -4.24 6.70
CA HIS A 77 -5.54 -4.69 5.36
C HIS A 77 -4.30 -4.58 4.47
N PHE A 78 -3.92 -5.66 3.81
CA PHE A 78 -2.81 -5.73 2.87
C PHE A 78 -3.10 -6.73 1.74
N ASP A 79 -2.27 -6.71 0.71
CA ASP A 79 -2.40 -7.60 -0.44
C ASP A 79 -2.12 -9.08 -0.10
N ASN A 80 -2.32 -9.93 -1.09
CA ASN A 80 -2.13 -11.38 -0.95
C ASN A 80 -0.69 -11.85 -1.19
N SER A 81 0.32 -11.00 -0.97
CA SER A 81 1.71 -11.40 -1.17
C SER A 81 2.09 -12.60 -0.28
N ARG A 82 3.03 -13.42 -0.77
CA ARG A 82 3.49 -14.60 -0.01
C ARG A 82 4.10 -14.22 1.33
N VAL A 83 4.72 -13.05 1.41
CA VAL A 83 5.34 -12.54 2.64
C VAL A 83 4.27 -12.24 3.68
N HIS A 84 3.20 -11.53 3.29
CA HIS A 84 2.08 -11.18 4.18
C HIS A 84 1.35 -12.41 4.73
N LYS A 85 1.21 -13.45 3.89
CA LYS A 85 0.54 -14.71 4.26
C LYS A 85 1.45 -15.74 4.92
N SER A 86 2.73 -15.43 5.15
CA SER A 86 3.64 -16.38 5.81
C SER A 86 3.19 -16.67 7.24
N HIS A 87 3.37 -17.91 7.71
CA HIS A 87 3.04 -18.30 9.07
C HIS A 87 3.69 -17.39 10.12
N LYS A 88 4.92 -16.94 9.84
CA LYS A 88 5.68 -16.08 10.75
C LYS A 88 5.00 -14.73 10.94
N VAL A 89 4.57 -14.08 9.84
CA VAL A 89 3.86 -12.81 9.88
C VAL A 89 2.49 -12.97 10.53
N MET A 90 1.75 -14.02 10.16
CA MET A 90 0.42 -14.26 10.72
C MET A 90 0.48 -14.53 12.24
N ASN A 91 1.45 -15.32 12.71
CA ASN A 91 1.65 -15.57 14.13
C ASN A 91 1.99 -14.27 14.88
N TYR A 92 2.91 -13.45 14.34
CA TYR A 92 3.25 -12.16 14.93
C TYR A 92 2.02 -11.24 15.09
N LEU A 93 1.16 -11.18 14.08
CA LEU A 93 -0.07 -10.37 14.14
C LEU A 93 -1.06 -10.91 15.19
N VAL A 94 -1.21 -12.23 15.28
CA VAL A 94 -2.08 -12.89 16.29
C VAL A 94 -1.55 -12.63 17.71
N GLU A 95 -0.25 -12.80 17.95
CA GLU A 95 0.40 -12.54 19.24
C GLU A 95 0.22 -11.09 19.71
N ASN A 96 0.14 -10.15 18.76
CA ASN A 96 -0.10 -8.73 19.06
C ASN A 96 -1.59 -8.34 18.99
N ASN A 97 -2.51 -9.29 18.89
CA ASN A 97 -3.96 -9.05 18.80
C ASN A 97 -4.37 -8.15 17.61
N VAL A 98 -3.66 -8.21 16.50
CA VAL A 98 -3.98 -7.49 15.27
C VAL A 98 -4.86 -8.37 14.40
N LYS A 99 -6.02 -7.84 13.99
CA LYS A 99 -6.91 -8.49 13.03
C LYS A 99 -6.41 -8.26 11.60
N VAL A 100 -6.39 -9.30 10.78
CA VAL A 100 -6.17 -9.16 9.34
C VAL A 100 -7.51 -9.09 8.62
N VAL A 101 -7.70 -8.05 7.82
CA VAL A 101 -8.81 -7.93 6.87
C VAL A 101 -8.31 -8.47 5.53
N PRO A 102 -8.85 -9.59 5.05
CA PRO A 102 -8.37 -10.18 3.81
C PRO A 102 -8.73 -9.32 2.59
N ASN A 103 -7.83 -9.27 1.60
CA ASN A 103 -8.14 -8.75 0.27
C ASN A 103 -8.49 -9.92 -0.65
N PRO A 104 -9.58 -9.88 -1.44
CA PRO A 104 -9.83 -10.89 -2.48
C PRO A 104 -8.68 -10.95 -3.48
N ILE A 105 -8.53 -12.10 -4.13
CA ILE A 105 -7.45 -12.30 -5.10
C ILE A 105 -7.74 -11.44 -6.35
N TYR A 106 -6.71 -10.77 -6.87
CA TYR A 106 -6.81 -9.89 -8.06
C TYR A 106 -7.84 -8.76 -7.96
N SER A 107 -8.02 -8.17 -6.78
CA SER A 107 -9.01 -7.12 -6.54
C SER A 107 -8.35 -5.79 -6.07
N PRO A 108 -7.57 -5.10 -6.93
CA PRO A 108 -6.99 -3.80 -6.60
C PRO A 108 -8.03 -2.68 -6.53
N ASP A 109 -9.19 -2.88 -7.15
CA ASP A 109 -10.35 -1.99 -7.15
C ASP A 109 -10.96 -1.78 -5.76
N ILE A 110 -10.79 -2.73 -4.86
CA ILE A 110 -11.21 -2.67 -3.45
C ILE A 110 -10.03 -2.62 -2.46
N ALA A 111 -8.84 -2.28 -2.93
CA ALA A 111 -7.68 -2.03 -2.07
C ALA A 111 -7.37 -0.53 -2.01
N PRO A 112 -7.57 0.18 -0.88
CA PRO A 112 -7.38 1.64 -0.78
C PRO A 112 -6.01 2.12 -1.24
N SER A 113 -4.97 1.34 -0.99
CA SER A 113 -3.61 1.67 -1.46
C SER A 113 -3.50 1.66 -2.98
N ASP A 114 -4.21 0.74 -3.66
CA ASP A 114 -4.16 0.61 -5.12
C ASP A 114 -5.06 1.62 -5.82
N PHE A 115 -6.34 1.70 -5.44
CA PHE A 115 -7.26 2.57 -6.16
C PHE A 115 -7.07 4.06 -5.85
N TYR A 116 -6.41 4.43 -4.74
CA TYR A 116 -6.23 5.82 -4.33
C TYR A 116 -4.76 6.21 -4.14
N LEU A 117 -4.06 5.58 -3.18
CA LEU A 117 -2.77 6.06 -2.68
C LEU A 117 -1.68 6.00 -3.75
N PHE A 118 -1.38 4.80 -4.26
CA PHE A 118 -0.25 4.63 -5.18
C PHE A 118 -0.45 5.35 -6.51
N GLY A 119 -1.69 5.43 -7.01
CA GLY A 119 -2.02 6.22 -8.21
C GLY A 119 -1.75 7.71 -7.99
N THR A 120 -2.12 8.25 -6.82
CA THR A 120 -1.90 9.65 -6.45
C THR A 120 -0.41 9.93 -6.26
N LEU A 121 0.30 9.10 -5.51
CA LEU A 121 1.75 9.26 -5.28
C LEU A 121 2.53 9.20 -6.60
N LYS A 122 2.21 8.25 -7.48
CA LYS A 122 2.88 8.10 -8.78
C LYS A 122 2.71 9.33 -9.66
N LYS A 123 1.49 9.86 -9.77
CA LYS A 123 1.21 11.08 -10.53
C LYS A 123 1.98 12.30 -10.01
N ARG A 124 2.09 12.42 -8.68
CA ARG A 124 2.78 13.54 -8.04
C ARG A 124 4.31 13.39 -8.02
N ALA A 125 4.81 12.17 -8.17
CA ALA A 125 6.25 11.86 -8.23
C ALA A 125 6.85 12.04 -9.63
N GLU A 126 6.03 12.22 -10.68
CA GLU A 126 6.54 12.37 -12.05
C GLU A 126 7.50 13.55 -12.16
N GLY A 127 8.74 13.26 -12.60
CA GLY A 127 9.81 14.26 -12.79
C GLY A 127 10.50 14.72 -11.50
N ARG A 128 10.22 14.12 -10.35
CA ARG A 128 10.94 14.42 -9.12
C ARG A 128 12.15 13.50 -8.94
N GLU A 129 13.22 14.08 -8.45
CA GLU A 129 14.41 13.41 -7.94
C GLU A 129 14.49 13.69 -6.43
N GLY A 130 14.96 12.73 -5.63
CA GLY A 130 15.19 12.94 -4.21
C GLY A 130 14.75 11.81 -3.31
N ASP A 131 14.63 12.11 -2.03
CA ASP A 131 14.26 11.16 -0.98
C ASP A 131 12.78 10.78 -1.08
N LEU A 132 12.53 9.51 -1.41
CA LEU A 132 11.18 8.97 -1.57
C LEU A 132 10.38 8.98 -0.25
N GLU A 133 11.03 8.75 0.89
CA GLU A 133 10.35 8.76 2.19
C GLU A 133 9.85 10.16 2.54
N ASN A 134 10.72 11.16 2.43
CA ASN A 134 10.34 12.55 2.67
C ASN A 134 9.22 12.98 1.71
N PHE A 135 9.34 12.61 0.43
CA PHE A 135 8.27 12.87 -0.54
C PHE A 135 6.93 12.29 -0.10
N VAL A 136 6.90 11.02 0.30
CA VAL A 136 5.64 10.37 0.75
C VAL A 136 5.07 11.05 1.98
N ARG A 137 5.90 11.40 2.96
CA ARG A 137 5.48 12.13 4.17
C ARG A 137 4.89 13.50 3.82
N GLU A 138 5.55 14.28 2.98
CA GLU A 138 5.04 15.57 2.48
C GLU A 138 3.68 15.43 1.77
N GLN A 139 3.46 14.34 1.01
CA GLN A 139 2.18 14.11 0.36
C GLN A 139 1.07 13.83 1.37
N PHE A 140 1.36 13.09 2.44
CA PHE A 140 0.37 12.82 3.48
C PHE A 140 0.02 14.06 4.30
N GLU A 141 0.94 14.99 4.49
CA GLU A 141 0.66 16.30 5.13
C GLU A 141 -0.35 17.13 4.33
N GLN A 142 -0.44 16.90 3.00
CA GLN A 142 -1.41 17.57 2.13
C GLN A 142 -2.80 16.92 2.14
N PHE A 143 -2.94 15.72 2.68
CA PHE A 143 -4.25 15.08 2.82
C PHE A 143 -4.91 15.55 4.11
N SER A 144 -6.09 16.14 4.00
CA SER A 144 -6.88 16.42 5.20
C SER A 144 -7.42 15.12 5.81
N HIS A 145 -7.72 15.16 7.11
CA HIS A 145 -8.40 14.04 7.77
C HIS A 145 -9.71 13.65 7.05
N ASP A 146 -10.46 14.64 6.56
CA ASP A 146 -11.71 14.39 5.84
C ASP A 146 -11.47 13.73 4.48
N ASP A 147 -10.35 14.03 3.79
CA ASP A 147 -9.99 13.34 2.55
C ASP A 147 -9.71 11.86 2.81
N LEU A 148 -8.86 11.56 3.79
CA LEU A 148 -8.55 10.18 4.16
C LEU A 148 -9.80 9.42 4.61
N LYS A 149 -10.66 10.07 5.41
CA LYS A 149 -11.92 9.49 5.85
C LYS A 149 -12.85 9.16 4.68
N ARG A 150 -12.94 10.05 3.67
CA ARG A 150 -13.70 9.77 2.44
C ARG A 150 -13.16 8.58 1.67
N VAL A 151 -11.84 8.36 1.64
CA VAL A 151 -11.24 7.18 1.00
C VAL A 151 -11.67 5.89 1.70
N PHE A 152 -11.71 5.86 3.03
CA PHE A 152 -12.18 4.70 3.78
C PHE A 152 -13.70 4.48 3.59
N GLN A 153 -14.50 5.55 3.50
CA GLN A 153 -15.91 5.40 3.15
C GLN A 153 -16.07 4.85 1.73
N ALA A 154 -15.34 5.40 0.75
CA ALA A 154 -15.34 4.89 -0.61
C ALA A 154 -14.89 3.43 -0.71
N TRP A 155 -14.03 2.96 0.20
CA TRP A 155 -13.66 1.56 0.28
C TRP A 155 -14.87 0.68 0.66
N ILE A 156 -15.63 1.09 1.67
CA ILE A 156 -16.85 0.39 2.08
C ILE A 156 -17.84 0.34 0.92
N ASP A 157 -18.13 1.48 0.29
CA ASP A 157 -19.06 1.58 -0.83
C ASP A 157 -18.63 0.72 -2.03
N ARG A 158 -17.31 0.59 -2.27
CA ARG A 158 -16.76 -0.30 -3.30
C ARG A 158 -16.97 -1.78 -2.94
N CYS A 159 -16.70 -2.16 -1.69
CA CYS A 159 -16.96 -3.52 -1.23
C CYS A 159 -18.44 -3.91 -1.38
N GLU A 160 -19.35 -3.01 -1.05
CA GLU A 160 -20.80 -3.23 -1.20
C GLU A 160 -21.17 -3.44 -2.69
N ARG A 161 -20.66 -2.59 -3.61
CA ARG A 161 -20.90 -2.75 -5.05
C ARG A 161 -20.37 -4.07 -5.60
N VAL A 162 -19.18 -4.51 -5.16
CA VAL A 162 -18.65 -5.83 -5.56
C VAL A 162 -19.54 -6.97 -5.09
N ILE A 163 -20.10 -6.86 -3.88
CA ILE A 163 -21.04 -7.86 -3.36
C ILE A 163 -22.34 -7.84 -4.20
N GLU A 164 -22.89 -6.68 -4.50
CA GLU A 164 -24.10 -6.51 -5.32
C GLU A 164 -23.93 -7.04 -6.74
N SER A 165 -22.72 -6.89 -7.32
CA SER A 165 -22.38 -7.38 -8.65
C SER A 165 -21.94 -8.86 -8.68
N ASN A 166 -22.06 -9.60 -7.54
CA ASN A 166 -21.60 -10.98 -7.39
C ASN A 166 -20.10 -11.18 -7.63
N GLY A 167 -19.28 -10.18 -7.36
CA GLY A 167 -17.83 -10.26 -7.45
C GLY A 167 -17.23 -9.72 -8.76
N ASP A 168 -18.02 -9.04 -9.57
CA ASP A 168 -17.50 -8.37 -10.78
C ASP A 168 -16.58 -7.19 -10.39
N TYR A 169 -15.59 -6.95 -11.25
CA TYR A 169 -14.65 -5.83 -11.11
C TYR A 169 -15.37 -4.48 -11.31
N ILE A 170 -15.06 -3.47 -10.46
CA ILE A 170 -15.74 -2.16 -10.43
C ILE A 170 -14.79 -0.99 -10.73
#